data_f7ba9de1b1b67685ce5ba51b84b9e5c7
#
_entry.id   f7ba9de1b1b67685ce5ba51b84b9e5c7
#
_cell.length_a   1.000
_cell.length_b   1.000
_cell.length_c   1.000
_cell.angle_alpha   90.00
_cell.angle_beta   90.00
_cell.angle_gamma   90.00
#
_symmetry.space_group_name_H-M   'P 1'
#
loop_
_entity.id
_entity.type
_entity.pdbx_description
1 polymer ?
#
loop_
_entity_poly.entity_id
_entity_poly.type
_entity_poly.pdbx_seq_one_letter_code
_entity_poly.pdbx_strand_id
1 'polypeptide(L)'
;MFLNMQSDNPRLLLKGGGITERAQDPLKLAKNVYKFIMENDRVRVLEALFKPGDKAIMHNHPDHVVYVLKGGKLKLTSSGKTDVLDLKTGQAMFFKAQSHEAENTGKTDVDLLVVELKK
;
A
#
# COMPACT_ATOMS: atom_id res chain seq x y z
N MET A 1 -9.95 -20.20 -0.53
CA MET A 1 -9.38 -19.91 -0.33
C MET A 1 -8.84 -19.71 -0.23
N PHE A 2 -8.71 -19.63 -0.01
CA PHE A 2 -8.00 -19.19 0.26
C PHE A 2 -7.42 -19.08 0.86
N LEU A 3 -7.17 -18.91 1.35
CA LEU A 3 -6.48 -18.67 2.08
C LEU A 3 -5.64 -18.98 2.44
N ASN A 4 -5.51 -19.26 2.54
CA ASN A 4 -4.55 -19.49 3.06
C ASN A 4 -3.73 -19.61 2.89
N MET A 5 -3.83 -19.63 2.73
CA MET A 5 -2.94 -19.67 2.66
C MET A 5 -2.13 -19.51 2.74
N GLN A 6 -2.03 -19.28 2.99
CA GLN A 6 -1.20 -19.11 3.29
C GLN A 6 -0.57 -18.95 3.61
N SER A 7 -0.58 -18.74 3.93
CA SER A 7 0.12 -18.65 4.51
C SER A 7 0.66 -18.98 4.69
N ASP A 8 0.43 -19.13 4.67
CA ASP A 8 1.11 -19.45 5.01
C ASP A 8 1.89 -19.48 4.86
N ASN A 9 1.86 -19.28 4.84
CA ASN A 9 2.83 -19.21 4.89
C ASN A 9 3.52 -19.05 4.89
N PRO A 10 3.70 -19.16 4.93
CA PRO A 10 4.67 -18.87 5.17
C PRO A 10 5.54 -18.81 4.93
N ARG A 11 5.56 -19.08 5.21
CA ARG A 11 6.48 -18.91 5.15
C ARG A 11 7.10 -18.55 4.70
N LEU A 12 6.74 -18.26 4.84
CA LEU A 12 7.18 -17.77 4.64
C LEU A 12 7.90 -17.59 4.53
N LEU A 13 8.08 -17.64 4.81
CA LEU A 13 8.82 -17.31 4.98
C LEU A 13 9.82 -17.39 4.85
N LEU A 14 10.18 -17.67 4.81
CA LEU A 14 11.07 -17.73 4.85
C LEU A 14 12.18 -17.65 4.75
N LYS A 15 12.53 -18.14 4.53
CA LYS A 15 13.71 -17.96 4.56
C LYS A 15 14.04 -16.80 5.22
N GLY A 16 14.55 -16.77 6.06
CA GLY A 16 14.72 -15.59 6.64
C GLY A 16 13.58 -14.85 6.24
N GLY A 17 12.85 -15.49 5.57
CA GLY A 17 11.80 -15.01 5.03
C GLY A 17 11.18 -13.89 5.55
N GLY A 18 11.73 -13.17 5.74
CA GLY A 18 11.18 -12.02 6.27
C GLY A 18 10.66 -11.10 5.27
N ILE A 19 10.28 -9.97 5.77
CA ILE A 19 9.79 -8.88 4.98
C ILE A 19 10.96 -8.27 4.23
N THR A 20 10.81 -8.10 2.92
CA THR A 20 11.78 -7.37 2.12
C THR A 20 11.63 -5.88 2.39
N GLU A 21 12.71 -5.23 2.83
CA GLU A 21 12.69 -3.79 3.09
C GLU A 21 13.59 -3.05 2.12
N ARG A 22 13.20 -1.83 1.81
CA ARG A 22 13.93 -0.91 0.93
C ARG A 22 14.18 0.39 1.67
N ALA A 23 15.09 1.22 1.15
CA ALA A 23 15.43 2.49 1.81
C ALA A 23 14.23 3.40 2.04
N GLN A 24 13.31 3.45 1.07
CA GLN A 24 12.10 4.27 1.17
C GLN A 24 10.85 3.43 1.23
N ASP A 25 10.93 2.34 1.96
CA ASP A 25 9.84 1.38 2.09
C ASP A 25 8.68 2.00 2.88
N PRO A 26 7.45 1.94 2.37
CA PRO A 26 6.29 2.42 3.12
C PRO A 26 6.12 1.75 4.48
N LEU A 27 6.49 0.48 4.61
CA LEU A 27 6.41 -0.21 5.89
C LEU A 27 7.37 0.38 6.92
N LYS A 28 8.41 1.06 6.47
CA LYS A 28 9.41 1.66 7.33
C LYS A 28 9.09 3.13 7.59
N LEU A 29 8.76 3.88 6.55
CA LEU A 29 8.59 5.32 6.62
C LEU A 29 7.16 5.75 6.96
N ALA A 30 6.18 4.93 6.66
CA ALA A 30 4.78 5.27 6.84
C ALA A 30 4.04 4.20 7.63
N LYS A 31 4.61 3.80 8.76
CA LYS A 31 4.05 2.77 9.63
C LYS A 31 2.68 3.14 10.18
N ASN A 32 2.40 4.42 10.26
CA ASN A 32 1.11 4.89 10.75
C ASN A 32 -0.04 4.52 9.80
N VAL A 33 0.28 4.19 8.55
CA VAL A 33 -0.71 3.91 7.52
C VAL A 33 -0.59 2.48 7.01
N TYR A 34 0.63 2.02 6.73
CA TYR A 34 0.86 0.75 6.05
C TYR A 34 1.08 -0.41 7.00
N LYS A 35 0.41 -1.53 6.68
CA LYS A 35 0.59 -2.79 7.40
C LYS A 35 0.94 -3.88 6.42
N PHE A 36 1.86 -4.74 6.81
CA PHE A 36 2.24 -5.92 6.05
C PHE A 36 1.14 -6.98 6.15
N ILE A 37 0.76 -7.58 5.02
CA ILE A 37 -0.22 -8.68 4.99
C ILE A 37 0.46 -9.98 4.60
N MET A 38 1.11 -10.02 3.43
CA MET A 38 1.82 -11.22 3.00
C MET A 38 2.83 -10.87 1.93
N GLU A 39 3.77 -11.78 1.71
CA GLU A 39 4.80 -11.60 0.69
C GLU A 39 5.25 -12.97 0.19
N ASN A 40 5.47 -13.07 -1.12
CA ASN A 40 6.11 -14.23 -1.72
C ASN A 40 7.09 -13.74 -2.78
N ASP A 41 7.55 -14.60 -3.66
CA ASP A 41 8.51 -14.21 -4.70
C ASP A 41 7.88 -13.40 -5.84
N ARG A 42 6.57 -13.26 -5.86
CA ARG A 42 5.85 -12.56 -6.92
C ARG A 42 5.26 -11.24 -6.49
N VAL A 43 4.75 -11.16 -5.26
CA VAL A 43 4.04 -9.99 -4.78
C VAL A 43 4.34 -9.73 -3.32
N ARG A 44 4.13 -8.47 -2.92
CA ARG A 44 4.07 -8.08 -1.52
C ARG A 44 2.76 -7.33 -1.33
N VAL A 45 1.95 -7.78 -0.38
CA VAL A 45 0.61 -7.22 -0.16
C VAL A 45 0.59 -6.44 1.14
N LEU A 46 0.14 -5.21 1.06
CA LEU A 46 0.05 -4.29 2.19
C LEU A 46 -1.38 -3.78 2.29
N GLU A 47 -1.78 -3.42 3.50
CA GLU A 47 -2.97 -2.60 3.69
C GLU A 47 -2.53 -1.19 4.00
N ALA A 48 -3.23 -0.21 3.43
CA ALA A 48 -3.00 1.20 3.71
C ALA A 48 -4.29 1.80 4.25
N LEU A 49 -4.31 2.07 5.55
CA LEU A 49 -5.46 2.65 6.21
C LEU A 49 -5.14 4.08 6.63
N PHE A 50 -5.86 5.02 6.05
CA PHE A 50 -5.72 6.44 6.34
C PHE A 50 -6.94 6.92 7.09
N LYS A 51 -6.79 7.30 8.33
CA LYS A 51 -7.84 8.04 9.04
C LYS A 51 -7.82 9.49 8.59
N PRO A 52 -8.92 10.24 8.78
CA PRO A 52 -8.89 11.67 8.42
C PRO A 52 -7.69 12.37 9.03
N GLY A 53 -6.92 13.07 8.20
CA GLY A 53 -5.73 13.77 8.61
C GLY A 53 -4.45 12.95 8.57
N ASP A 54 -4.53 11.64 8.42
CA ASP A 54 -3.34 10.81 8.35
C ASP A 54 -2.55 11.10 7.08
N LYS A 55 -1.24 11.14 7.22
CA LYS A 55 -0.33 11.36 6.10
C LYS A 55 0.74 10.27 6.08
N ALA A 56 0.91 9.65 4.93
CA ALA A 56 2.04 8.78 4.67
C ALA A 56 3.11 9.62 4.02
N ILE A 57 4.23 9.83 4.73
CA ILE A 57 5.31 10.66 4.20
C ILE A 57 5.92 10.03 2.95
N MET A 58 6.72 10.79 2.24
CA MET A 58 7.30 10.35 0.97
C MET A 58 7.94 8.96 1.11
N HIS A 59 7.49 8.03 0.29
CA HIS A 59 7.95 6.64 0.25
C HIS A 59 7.84 6.16 -1.18
N ASN A 60 8.36 4.97 -1.49
CA ASN A 60 8.24 4.47 -2.85
C ASN A 60 7.63 3.08 -2.91
N HIS A 61 7.04 2.81 -4.07
CA HIS A 61 6.51 1.51 -4.43
C HIS A 61 7.06 1.10 -5.78
N PRO A 62 7.24 -0.19 -6.03
CA PRO A 62 7.41 -0.68 -7.40
C PRO A 62 6.05 -0.59 -8.12
N ASP A 63 5.96 -1.14 -9.32
CA ASP A 63 4.66 -1.28 -9.98
C ASP A 63 3.69 -1.96 -9.01
N HIS A 64 2.48 -1.46 -8.91
CA HIS A 64 1.53 -2.00 -7.94
C HIS A 64 0.10 -1.79 -8.36
N VAL A 65 -0.77 -2.66 -7.84
CA VAL A 65 -2.21 -2.57 -8.00
C VAL A 65 -2.79 -2.11 -6.66
N VAL A 66 -3.74 -1.20 -6.73
CA VAL A 66 -4.47 -0.73 -5.55
C VAL A 66 -5.93 -1.10 -5.71
N TYR A 67 -6.48 -1.77 -4.69
CA TYR A 67 -7.90 -2.05 -4.62
C TYR A 67 -8.49 -1.26 -3.45
N VAL A 68 -9.55 -0.50 -3.70
CA VAL A 68 -10.15 0.38 -2.69
C VAL A 68 -11.15 -0.42 -1.85
N LEU A 69 -10.78 -0.68 -0.60
CA LEU A 69 -11.66 -1.36 0.34
C LEU A 69 -12.71 -0.40 0.89
N LYS A 70 -12.31 0.84 1.14
CA LYS A 70 -13.19 1.89 1.60
C LYS A 70 -12.75 3.20 0.98
N GLY A 71 -13.63 3.79 0.18
CA GLY A 71 -13.33 4.98 -0.61
C GLY A 71 -13.38 6.27 0.19
N GLY A 72 -12.92 7.32 -0.44
CA GLY A 72 -12.86 8.66 0.11
C GLY A 72 -11.86 9.51 -0.65
N LYS A 73 -11.45 10.61 -0.06
CA LYS A 73 -10.52 11.54 -0.72
C LYS A 73 -9.10 11.29 -0.24
N LEU A 74 -8.18 11.23 -1.19
CA LEU A 74 -6.77 11.06 -0.89
C LEU A 74 -5.97 12.03 -1.74
N LYS A 75 -5.17 12.88 -1.09
CA LYS A 75 -4.29 13.81 -1.78
C LYS A 75 -2.96 13.13 -2.01
N LEU A 76 -2.56 13.00 -3.27
CA LEU A 76 -1.36 12.31 -3.67
C LEU A 76 -0.38 13.28 -4.29
N THR A 77 0.85 13.32 -3.77
CA THR A 77 1.91 14.16 -4.31
C THR A 77 3.06 13.29 -4.80
N SER A 78 3.41 13.46 -6.08
CA SER A 78 4.47 12.70 -6.71
C SER A 78 5.15 13.57 -7.75
N SER A 79 6.49 13.59 -7.75
CA SER A 79 7.29 14.38 -8.69
C SER A 79 6.88 15.85 -8.72
N GLY A 80 6.63 16.42 -7.55
CA GLY A 80 6.26 17.82 -7.43
C GLY A 80 4.84 18.14 -7.85
N LYS A 81 4.05 17.13 -8.17
CA LYS A 81 2.70 17.29 -8.65
C LYS A 81 1.71 16.73 -7.65
N THR A 82 0.66 17.46 -7.37
CA THR A 82 -0.34 17.06 -6.38
C THR A 82 -1.70 16.89 -7.05
N ASP A 83 -2.33 15.74 -6.78
CA ASP A 83 -3.68 15.45 -7.25
C ASP A 83 -4.53 15.01 -6.07
N VAL A 84 -5.81 15.37 -6.09
CA VAL A 84 -6.78 14.86 -5.13
C VAL A 84 -7.59 13.78 -5.83
N LEU A 85 -7.48 12.56 -5.32
CA LEU A 85 -8.18 11.42 -5.87
C LEU A 85 -9.48 11.20 -5.11
N ASP A 86 -10.56 11.03 -5.84
CA ASP A 86 -11.85 10.67 -5.27
C ASP A 86 -12.03 9.17 -5.48
N LEU A 87 -11.68 8.40 -4.48
CA LEU A 87 -11.62 6.95 -4.59
C LEU A 87 -12.97 6.33 -4.26
N LYS A 88 -13.37 5.36 -5.07
CA LYS A 88 -14.64 4.67 -4.88
C LYS A 88 -14.39 3.27 -4.35
N THR A 89 -15.16 2.87 -3.35
CA THR A 89 -15.10 1.50 -2.84
C THR A 89 -15.28 0.51 -3.98
N GLY A 90 -14.38 -0.48 -4.08
CA GLY A 90 -14.42 -1.49 -5.14
C GLY A 90 -13.63 -1.11 -6.38
N GLN A 91 -13.09 0.08 -6.43
CA GLN A 91 -12.27 0.53 -7.56
C GLN A 91 -10.91 -0.14 -7.53
N ALA A 92 -10.39 -0.52 -8.70
CA ALA A 92 -9.04 -1.05 -8.82
C ALA A 92 -8.23 -0.17 -9.77
N MET A 93 -6.97 0.06 -9.42
CA MET A 93 -6.09 0.93 -10.21
C MET A 93 -4.70 0.31 -10.29
N PHE A 94 -4.01 0.59 -11.38
CA PHE A 94 -2.61 0.21 -11.54
C PHE A 94 -1.75 1.47 -11.51
N PHE A 95 -0.67 1.43 -10.73
CA PHE A 95 0.29 2.51 -10.69
C PHE A 95 1.68 1.99 -11.05
N LYS A 96 2.38 2.73 -11.89
CA LYS A 96 3.78 2.43 -12.15
C LYS A 96 4.62 2.77 -10.93
N ALA A 97 5.79 2.17 -10.87
CA ALA A 97 6.75 2.46 -9.80
C ALA A 97 6.93 3.96 -9.63
N GLN A 98 6.80 4.42 -8.41
CA GLN A 98 6.89 5.84 -8.12
C GLN A 98 7.18 6.10 -6.65
N SER A 99 7.69 7.30 -6.38
CA SER A 99 7.76 7.83 -5.02
C SER A 99 6.63 8.82 -4.87
N HIS A 100 5.95 8.76 -3.73
CA HIS A 100 4.86 9.70 -3.46
C HIS A 100 4.62 9.83 -1.97
N GLU A 101 3.88 10.86 -1.62
CA GLU A 101 3.28 10.97 -0.30
C GLU A 101 1.77 11.06 -0.49
N ALA A 102 1.04 10.69 0.54
CA ALA A 102 -0.42 10.65 0.46
C ALA A 102 -1.01 11.12 1.77
N GLU A 103 -2.13 11.84 1.68
CA GLU A 103 -2.78 12.39 2.85
C GLU A 103 -4.29 12.28 2.71
N ASN A 104 -4.95 11.82 3.77
CA ASN A 104 -6.41 11.80 3.78
C ASN A 104 -6.92 13.19 4.16
N THR A 105 -7.41 13.92 3.17
CA THR A 105 -7.94 15.27 3.36
C THR A 105 -9.46 15.28 3.48
N GLY A 106 -10.07 14.10 3.51
CA GLY A 106 -11.51 13.96 3.66
C GLY A 106 -11.93 13.79 5.11
N LYS A 107 -13.15 13.32 5.30
CA LYS A 107 -13.76 13.20 6.62
C LYS A 107 -13.99 11.75 7.05
N THR A 108 -13.71 10.80 6.17
CA THR A 108 -13.90 9.38 6.47
C THR A 108 -12.59 8.64 6.25
N ASP A 109 -12.48 7.47 6.85
CA ASP A 109 -11.32 6.60 6.63
C ASP A 109 -11.24 6.21 5.16
N VAL A 110 -10.00 6.09 4.66
CA VAL A 110 -9.72 5.50 3.35
C VAL A 110 -8.91 4.25 3.60
N ASP A 111 -9.38 3.12 3.07
CA ASP A 111 -8.73 1.84 3.29
C ASP A 111 -8.42 1.19 1.95
N LEU A 112 -7.15 0.87 1.74
CA LEU A 112 -6.66 0.37 0.46
C LEU A 112 -5.92 -0.95 0.65
N LEU A 113 -6.08 -1.84 -0.33
CA LEU A 113 -5.24 -3.01 -0.45
C LEU A 113 -4.23 -2.71 -1.55
N VAL A 114 -2.95 -2.84 -1.24
CA VAL A 114 -1.86 -2.52 -2.16
C VAL A 114 -1.11 -3.81 -2.47
N VAL A 115 -1.04 -4.16 -3.76
CA VAL A 115 -0.34 -5.35 -4.21
C VAL A 115 0.87 -4.90 -5.01
N GLU A 116 2.04 -4.93 -4.38
CA GLU A 116 3.30 -4.58 -5.02
C GLU A 116 3.79 -5.76 -5.83
N LEU A 117 4.17 -5.52 -7.08
CA LEU A 117 4.61 -6.57 -7.98
C LEU A 117 6.13 -6.69 -7.94
N LYS A 118 6.61 -7.91 -7.88
CA LYS A 118 8.04 -8.20 -7.96
C LYS A 118 8.39 -8.68 -9.34
N LYS A 119 9.62 -8.43 -9.74
CA LYS A 119 10.09 -8.86 -11.05
C LYS A 119 10.66 -10.24 -11.04
#